data_9fa1980829313a9242c3ebe7f195be8f
#
_entry.id   9fa1980829313a9242c3ebe7f195be8f
#
_cell.length_a   1.000
_cell.length_b   1.000
_cell.length_c   1.000
_cell.angle_alpha   90.00
_cell.angle_beta   90.00
_cell.angle_gamma   90.00
#
_symmetry.space_group_name_H-M   'P 1'
#
loop_
_entity.id
_entity.type
_entity.pdbx_description
1 polymer ?
#
loop_
_entity_poly.entity_id
_entity_poly.type
_entity_poly.pdbx_seq_one_letter_code
_entity_poly.pdbx_strand_id
1 'polypeptide(L)'
;MSDQPRGALLPKKWNENRSLRDYFDGAVFFAALLIVAFRWEVVGCLVYLGIVGAVLVLSDRISDAFLPLILMTVFVTRCYDSFDVFIRYIPFYAVVLLCVAFHLIYYFKKPTFGTSFPGLVAVTVALTLGGIGSLSAAAYFRPMNLYYVLGLGIMMPILYVVAKPRADAEARDRFTRALFLAGCLAAFAVAIFYARGWNEFRETYHALSFQSSNNLATFLMISLPIGFRYSKKARAWIFIPVLQYLALLFCDSRGGTIFGTLEFFALLVFFCFYRSDRFRRICFIAIALLIVVLAVALLPRVLTFYRYDEKIPHFSELTFRQLLRAAFTSVVDNGEARVGLLKRSFADFKSNPLFGVGLGYTGNEDLYHPVKGAMNWYHMWLPQIWGSLGIVGLLCFGYQLFLRIKLAFTRREFPEVTLSLCYAGLLLMSQVNPGEFCPFPYALIATSIFILIEPPQKVGTTEPEETAPEEPETAE
;
A
#
# COMPACT_ATOMS: atom_id res chain seq x y z
N MET A 1 27.46 3.93 28.89
CA MET A 1 27.45 2.86 27.87
C MET A 1 28.07 3.47 26.63
N SER A 2 29.16 2.89 26.12
CA SER A 2 29.91 3.44 24.99
C SER A 2 29.04 3.52 23.73
N ASP A 3 28.92 4.71 23.12
CA ASP A 3 28.16 5.01 21.89
C ASP A 3 28.80 4.44 20.61
N GLN A 4 29.67 3.44 20.73
CA GLN A 4 30.19 2.79 19.51
C GLN A 4 29.08 1.90 18.93
N PRO A 5 28.68 2.14 17.67
CA PRO A 5 27.71 1.27 16.99
C PRO A 5 28.30 -0.13 16.94
N ARG A 6 27.61 -1.10 17.56
CA ARG A 6 27.96 -2.51 17.42
C ARG A 6 27.89 -2.86 15.95
N GLY A 7 29.00 -3.39 15.40
CA GLY A 7 29.08 -3.71 13.97
C GLY A 7 28.01 -4.73 13.55
N ALA A 8 27.57 -4.64 12.28
CA ALA A 8 26.65 -5.63 11.71
C ALA A 8 27.25 -7.03 11.82
N LEU A 9 26.42 -8.02 12.12
CA LEU A 9 26.84 -9.44 12.16
C LEU A 9 27.17 -9.96 10.76
N LEU A 10 26.59 -9.33 9.72
CA LEU A 10 26.97 -9.60 8.33
C LEU A 10 28.41 -9.14 8.06
N PRO A 11 29.15 -9.88 7.21
CA PRO A 11 30.49 -9.47 6.80
C PRO A 11 30.52 -8.05 6.28
N LYS A 12 31.58 -7.29 6.58
CA LYS A 12 31.80 -5.92 6.10
C LYS A 12 31.59 -5.78 4.58
N LYS A 13 31.95 -6.85 3.82
CA LYS A 13 31.70 -6.98 2.38
C LYS A 13 30.23 -6.84 1.99
N TRP A 14 29.26 -7.25 2.83
CA TRP A 14 27.85 -7.08 2.54
C TRP A 14 27.45 -5.61 2.52
N ASN A 15 27.90 -4.84 3.51
CA ASN A 15 27.58 -3.42 3.61
C ASN A 15 28.26 -2.57 2.53
N GLU A 16 29.43 -2.99 2.07
CA GLU A 16 30.25 -2.28 1.07
C GLU A 16 29.92 -2.71 -0.37
N ASN A 17 29.42 -3.93 -0.61
CA ASN A 17 29.18 -4.46 -1.93
C ASN A 17 27.72 -4.33 -2.38
N ARG A 18 27.44 -3.25 -3.13
CA ARG A 18 26.13 -3.00 -3.71
C ARG A 18 25.67 -4.13 -4.65
N SER A 19 26.59 -4.69 -5.43
CA SER A 19 26.25 -5.78 -6.37
C SER A 19 25.74 -7.01 -5.65
N LEU A 20 26.31 -7.37 -4.49
CA LEU A 20 25.86 -8.52 -3.71
C LEU A 20 24.42 -8.35 -3.21
N ARG A 21 24.06 -7.13 -2.81
CA ARG A 21 22.68 -6.80 -2.40
C ARG A 21 21.72 -6.80 -3.59
N ASP A 22 22.16 -6.33 -4.75
CA ASP A 22 21.35 -6.39 -5.98
C ASP A 22 21.12 -7.84 -6.43
N TYR A 23 22.09 -8.74 -6.28
CA TYR A 23 21.91 -10.19 -6.50
C TYR A 23 20.94 -10.82 -5.51
N PHE A 24 21.02 -10.45 -4.23
CA PHE A 24 20.06 -10.90 -3.22
C PHE A 24 18.64 -10.45 -3.58
N ASP A 25 18.44 -9.16 -3.89
CA ASP A 25 17.16 -8.61 -4.31
C ASP A 25 16.63 -9.35 -5.56
N GLY A 26 17.50 -9.64 -6.53
CA GLY A 26 17.16 -10.42 -7.73
C GLY A 26 16.70 -11.84 -7.40
N ALA A 27 17.42 -12.54 -6.53
CA ALA A 27 17.08 -13.91 -6.11
C ALA A 27 15.78 -13.95 -5.33
N VAL A 28 15.57 -12.99 -4.40
CA VAL A 28 14.32 -12.84 -3.65
C VAL A 28 13.15 -12.57 -4.59
N PHE A 29 13.31 -11.67 -5.56
CA PHE A 29 12.23 -11.39 -6.52
C PHE A 29 11.94 -12.60 -7.44
N PHE A 30 12.97 -13.28 -7.93
CA PHE A 30 12.79 -14.48 -8.75
C PHE A 30 12.06 -15.60 -7.99
N ALA A 31 12.42 -15.82 -6.73
CA ALA A 31 11.70 -16.76 -5.87
C ALA A 31 10.24 -16.37 -5.68
N ALA A 32 9.93 -15.06 -5.57
CA ALA A 32 8.56 -14.58 -5.50
C ALA A 32 7.74 -14.90 -6.76
N LEU A 33 8.35 -14.77 -7.95
CA LEU A 33 7.70 -15.16 -9.21
C LEU A 33 7.36 -16.66 -9.22
N LEU A 34 8.28 -17.51 -8.76
CA LEU A 34 8.04 -18.96 -8.67
C LEU A 34 6.92 -19.28 -7.67
N ILE A 35 6.91 -18.64 -6.50
CA ILE A 35 5.88 -18.83 -5.48
C ILE A 35 4.50 -18.52 -6.06
N VAL A 36 4.33 -17.38 -6.75
CA VAL A 36 3.08 -17.01 -7.40
C VAL A 36 2.75 -17.97 -8.56
N ALA A 37 3.77 -18.34 -9.36
CA ALA A 37 3.60 -19.28 -10.46
C ALA A 37 3.09 -20.65 -10.01
N PHE A 38 3.51 -21.13 -8.84
CA PHE A 38 3.13 -22.45 -8.30
C PHE A 38 1.97 -22.39 -7.28
N ARG A 39 1.41 -21.22 -6.99
CA ARG A 39 0.38 -21.00 -5.96
C ARG A 39 0.82 -21.41 -4.56
N TRP A 40 2.07 -21.14 -4.22
CA TRP A 40 2.66 -21.44 -2.91
C TRP A 40 2.67 -20.22 -1.99
N GLU A 41 1.69 -19.33 -2.12
CA GLU A 41 1.68 -18.05 -1.41
C GLU A 41 1.71 -18.22 0.11
N VAL A 42 1.05 -19.24 0.67
CA VAL A 42 1.09 -19.53 2.11
C VAL A 42 2.51 -19.88 2.56
N VAL A 43 3.18 -20.78 1.82
CA VAL A 43 4.58 -21.13 2.08
C VAL A 43 5.47 -19.92 1.85
N GLY A 44 5.20 -19.14 0.81
CA GLY A 44 5.88 -17.90 0.50
C GLY A 44 5.84 -16.90 1.64
N CYS A 45 4.68 -16.71 2.29
CA CYS A 45 4.55 -15.84 3.46
C CYS A 45 5.51 -16.27 4.57
N LEU A 46 5.60 -17.56 4.89
CA LEU A 46 6.47 -18.07 5.95
C LEU A 46 7.95 -17.93 5.59
N VAL A 47 8.32 -18.31 4.36
CA VAL A 47 9.72 -18.19 3.90
C VAL A 47 10.16 -16.73 3.93
N TYR A 48 9.33 -15.80 3.41
CA TYR A 48 9.69 -14.39 3.38
C TYR A 48 9.70 -13.75 4.77
N LEU A 49 8.81 -14.17 5.65
CA LEU A 49 8.86 -13.75 7.05
C LEU A 49 10.15 -14.24 7.73
N GLY A 50 10.59 -15.47 7.44
CA GLY A 50 11.88 -15.99 7.88
C GLY A 50 13.06 -15.19 7.32
N ILE A 51 13.03 -14.82 6.03
CA ILE A 51 14.05 -13.96 5.42
C ILE A 51 14.09 -12.59 6.09
N VAL A 52 12.92 -11.96 6.34
CA VAL A 52 12.82 -10.68 7.08
C VAL A 52 13.44 -10.82 8.46
N GLY A 53 13.09 -11.88 9.22
CA GLY A 53 13.67 -12.14 10.54
C GLY A 53 15.20 -12.31 10.49
N ALA A 54 15.70 -13.10 9.54
CA ALA A 54 17.13 -13.30 9.36
C ALA A 54 17.86 -11.99 9.02
N VAL A 55 17.31 -11.19 8.10
CA VAL A 55 17.89 -9.89 7.74
C VAL A 55 17.91 -8.93 8.94
N LEU A 56 16.84 -8.89 9.74
CA LEU A 56 16.77 -8.05 10.94
C LEU A 56 17.82 -8.45 12.01
N VAL A 57 18.16 -9.73 12.11
CA VAL A 57 19.20 -10.19 13.03
C VAL A 57 20.60 -9.89 12.50
N LEU A 58 20.82 -10.06 11.19
CA LEU A 58 22.15 -10.02 10.59
C LEU A 58 22.58 -8.63 10.14
N SER A 59 21.64 -7.77 9.73
CA SER A 59 21.93 -6.43 9.20
C SER A 59 21.44 -5.32 10.14
N ASP A 60 22.25 -4.28 10.27
CA ASP A 60 21.86 -3.03 10.94
C ASP A 60 20.97 -2.13 10.07
N ARG A 61 20.86 -2.47 8.76
CA ARG A 61 20.09 -1.72 7.75
C ARG A 61 18.70 -2.34 7.58
N ILE A 62 17.71 -1.70 8.14
CA ILE A 62 16.30 -2.11 7.96
C ILE A 62 15.88 -2.10 6.48
N SER A 63 16.55 -1.30 5.65
CA SER A 63 16.29 -1.22 4.20
C SER A 63 16.54 -2.55 3.47
N ASP A 64 17.38 -3.45 4.02
CA ASP A 64 17.63 -4.78 3.46
C ASP A 64 16.40 -5.70 3.59
N ALA A 65 15.52 -5.42 4.56
CA ALA A 65 14.28 -6.15 4.76
C ALA A 65 13.10 -5.62 3.91
N PHE A 66 13.22 -4.47 3.26
CA PHE A 66 12.08 -3.87 2.54
C PHE A 66 11.56 -4.75 1.41
N LEU A 67 12.44 -5.29 0.57
CA LEU A 67 12.00 -6.10 -0.56
C LEU A 67 11.27 -7.37 -0.10
N PRO A 68 11.85 -8.25 0.74
CA PRO A 68 11.13 -9.45 1.17
C PRO A 68 9.84 -9.10 1.94
N LEU A 69 9.83 -8.04 2.75
CA LEU A 69 8.64 -7.60 3.48
C LEU A 69 7.51 -7.15 2.53
N ILE A 70 7.82 -6.32 1.54
CA ILE A 70 6.82 -5.79 0.61
C ILE A 70 6.31 -6.90 -0.33
N LEU A 71 7.18 -7.79 -0.83
CA LEU A 71 6.72 -8.93 -1.65
C LEU A 71 5.86 -9.90 -0.84
N MET A 72 6.20 -10.14 0.44
CA MET A 72 5.36 -10.94 1.33
C MET A 72 3.95 -10.35 1.46
N THR A 73 3.79 -9.02 1.45
CA THR A 73 2.47 -8.39 1.51
C THR A 73 1.59 -8.77 0.32
N VAL A 74 2.18 -8.95 -0.87
CA VAL A 74 1.45 -9.43 -2.05
C VAL A 74 0.95 -10.86 -1.83
N PHE A 75 1.77 -11.75 -1.25
CA PHE A 75 1.34 -13.12 -0.94
C PHE A 75 0.20 -13.14 0.07
N VAL A 76 0.31 -12.38 1.16
CA VAL A 76 -0.74 -12.30 2.19
C VAL A 76 -2.06 -11.89 1.58
N THR A 77 -2.07 -10.89 0.71
CA THR A 77 -3.33 -10.44 0.08
C THR A 77 -3.95 -11.46 -0.86
N ARG A 78 -3.17 -12.42 -1.36
CA ARG A 78 -3.66 -13.53 -2.18
C ARG A 78 -4.15 -14.73 -1.36
N CYS A 79 -3.69 -14.85 -0.11
CA CYS A 79 -4.05 -15.93 0.81
C CYS A 79 -5.19 -15.56 1.76
N TYR A 80 -5.89 -14.45 1.52
CA TYR A 80 -6.89 -13.93 2.46
C TYR A 80 -8.00 -14.93 2.79
N ASP A 81 -8.39 -15.75 1.83
CA ASP A 81 -9.41 -16.80 2.02
C ASP A 81 -8.91 -17.98 2.88
N SER A 82 -7.59 -18.03 3.13
CA SER A 82 -6.93 -19.08 3.93
C SER A 82 -6.43 -18.54 5.27
N PHE A 83 -7.07 -17.50 5.82
CA PHE A 83 -6.61 -16.82 7.03
C PHE A 83 -6.43 -17.76 8.23
N ASP A 84 -7.26 -18.79 8.35
CA ASP A 84 -7.15 -19.82 9.39
C ASP A 84 -5.81 -20.55 9.39
N VAL A 85 -5.15 -20.63 8.23
CA VAL A 85 -3.83 -21.23 8.11
C VAL A 85 -2.78 -20.41 8.89
N PHE A 86 -2.92 -19.09 8.90
CA PHE A 86 -1.96 -18.23 9.62
C PHE A 86 -2.03 -18.40 11.13
N ILE A 87 -3.18 -18.74 11.70
CA ILE A 87 -3.35 -19.00 13.14
C ILE A 87 -2.47 -20.17 13.57
N ARG A 88 -2.32 -21.19 12.74
CA ARG A 88 -1.48 -22.37 13.03
C ARG A 88 0.01 -22.06 13.15
N TYR A 89 0.45 -20.93 12.60
CA TYR A 89 1.85 -20.52 12.58
C TYR A 89 2.20 -19.45 13.63
N ILE A 90 1.32 -19.22 14.63
CA ILE A 90 1.58 -18.28 15.74
C ILE A 90 2.98 -18.48 16.37
N PRO A 91 3.49 -19.71 16.63
CA PRO A 91 4.83 -19.88 17.19
C PRO A 91 5.93 -19.31 16.29
N PHE A 92 5.76 -19.41 14.96
CA PHE A 92 6.72 -18.84 14.00
C PHE A 92 6.73 -17.31 14.04
N TYR A 93 5.55 -16.67 14.17
CA TYR A 93 5.47 -15.22 14.34
C TYR A 93 6.14 -14.76 15.64
N ALA A 94 6.05 -15.53 16.71
CA ALA A 94 6.75 -15.24 17.96
C ALA A 94 8.27 -15.20 17.74
N VAL A 95 8.83 -16.14 16.96
CA VAL A 95 10.27 -16.13 16.61
C VAL A 95 10.63 -14.86 15.84
N VAL A 96 9.82 -14.46 14.88
CA VAL A 96 10.07 -13.22 14.11
C VAL A 96 9.99 -11.99 15.01
N LEU A 97 9.04 -11.93 15.93
CA LEU A 97 8.97 -10.85 16.93
C LEU A 97 10.22 -10.79 17.81
N LEU A 98 10.80 -11.93 18.17
CA LEU A 98 12.10 -11.99 18.85
C LEU A 98 13.24 -11.43 17.99
N CYS A 99 13.24 -11.71 16.66
CA CYS A 99 14.18 -11.10 15.73
C CYS A 99 14.04 -9.56 15.66
N VAL A 100 12.81 -9.05 15.66
CA VAL A 100 12.54 -7.61 15.75
C VAL A 100 13.06 -7.05 17.06
N ALA A 101 12.76 -7.67 18.18
CA ALA A 101 13.23 -7.24 19.50
C ALA A 101 14.77 -7.26 19.57
N PHE A 102 15.40 -8.30 19.04
CA PHE A 102 16.86 -8.36 18.91
C PHE A 102 17.41 -7.19 18.11
N HIS A 103 16.83 -6.90 16.93
CA HIS A 103 17.26 -5.77 16.08
C HIS A 103 17.17 -4.44 16.84
N LEU A 104 16.07 -4.22 17.57
CA LEU A 104 15.85 -3.01 18.35
C LEU A 104 16.87 -2.84 19.47
N ILE A 105 17.23 -3.92 20.15
CA ILE A 105 18.16 -3.90 21.31
C ILE A 105 19.61 -3.83 20.80
N TYR A 106 19.96 -4.68 19.84
CA TYR A 106 21.35 -4.83 19.38
C TYR A 106 21.82 -3.67 18.49
N TYR A 107 20.97 -3.25 17.55
CA TYR A 107 21.24 -2.14 16.63
C TYR A 107 20.52 -0.84 17.07
N PHE A 108 20.38 -0.63 18.35
CA PHE A 108 19.67 0.55 18.89
C PHE A 108 20.19 1.84 18.25
N LYS A 109 19.27 2.65 17.76
CA LYS A 109 19.53 4.04 17.36
C LYS A 109 18.60 4.96 18.14
N LYS A 110 19.10 6.10 18.58
CA LYS A 110 18.30 7.10 19.30
C LYS A 110 17.07 7.47 18.46
N PRO A 111 15.86 7.39 19.03
CA PRO A 111 14.65 7.77 18.32
C PRO A 111 14.70 9.22 17.85
N THR A 112 14.15 9.44 16.66
CA THR A 112 13.99 10.79 16.11
C THR A 112 12.54 10.95 15.66
N PHE A 113 11.98 12.14 15.90
CA PHE A 113 10.59 12.44 15.63
C PHE A 113 10.50 13.54 14.57
N GLY A 114 9.71 13.31 13.53
CA GLY A 114 9.50 14.28 12.46
C GLY A 114 8.02 14.70 12.35
N THR A 115 7.69 15.29 11.21
CA THR A 115 6.40 15.97 10.99
C THR A 115 5.21 15.01 11.00
N SER A 116 5.34 13.76 10.54
CA SER A 116 4.21 12.82 10.46
C SER A 116 3.95 12.05 11.75
N PHE A 117 4.91 12.02 12.69
CA PHE A 117 4.77 11.28 13.95
C PHE A 117 3.55 11.69 14.80
N PRO A 118 3.26 13.00 15.00
CA PRO A 118 2.07 13.41 15.75
C PRO A 118 0.75 12.90 15.14
N GLY A 119 0.70 12.76 13.81
CA GLY A 119 -0.45 12.18 13.13
C GLY A 119 -0.65 10.70 13.46
N LEU A 120 0.42 9.92 13.59
CA LEU A 120 0.34 8.52 14.03
C LEU A 120 -0.16 8.42 15.48
N VAL A 121 0.33 9.28 16.36
CA VAL A 121 -0.14 9.34 17.77
C VAL A 121 -1.63 9.72 17.80
N ALA A 122 -2.08 10.68 16.99
CA ALA A 122 -3.49 11.03 16.92
C ALA A 122 -4.36 9.83 16.50
N VAL A 123 -3.92 9.06 15.49
CA VAL A 123 -4.62 7.82 15.08
C VAL A 123 -4.67 6.80 16.23
N THR A 124 -3.58 6.65 17.00
CA THR A 124 -3.57 5.81 18.22
C THR A 124 -4.66 6.23 19.20
N VAL A 125 -4.77 7.54 19.46
CA VAL A 125 -5.81 8.10 20.32
C VAL A 125 -7.21 7.79 19.79
N ALA A 126 -7.46 8.00 18.50
CA ALA A 126 -8.75 7.73 17.88
C ALA A 126 -9.16 6.25 17.99
N LEU A 127 -8.23 5.33 17.74
CA LEU A 127 -8.48 3.89 17.82
C LEU A 127 -8.71 3.42 19.24
N THR A 128 -8.00 4.01 20.21
CA THR A 128 -8.15 3.68 21.64
C THR A 128 -9.50 4.18 22.17
N LEU A 129 -9.94 5.35 21.74
CA LEU A 129 -11.21 5.95 22.16
C LEU A 129 -12.40 5.46 21.32
N GLY A 130 -12.16 4.87 20.15
CA GLY A 130 -13.21 4.45 19.24
C GLY A 130 -14.19 3.47 19.86
N GLY A 131 -15.48 3.75 19.70
CA GLY A 131 -16.56 2.93 20.24
C GLY A 131 -16.86 3.17 21.72
N ILE A 132 -16.18 4.10 22.39
CA ILE A 132 -16.53 4.48 23.77
C ILE A 132 -17.97 5.02 23.77
N GLY A 133 -18.80 4.51 24.69
CA GLY A 133 -20.22 4.84 24.75
C GLY A 133 -21.11 4.10 23.76
N SER A 134 -20.54 3.19 22.93
CA SER A 134 -21.38 2.25 22.18
C SER A 134 -22.09 1.30 23.15
N LEU A 135 -23.33 0.89 22.80
CA LEU A 135 -24.17 0.04 23.66
C LEU A 135 -23.58 -1.35 23.92
N SER A 136 -22.45 -1.71 23.33
CA SER A 136 -21.80 -3.00 23.44
C SER A 136 -20.35 -2.84 23.88
N ALA A 137 -20.12 -2.81 25.20
CA ALA A 137 -18.76 -2.92 25.75
C ALA A 137 -18.04 -4.19 25.30
N ALA A 138 -18.77 -5.29 25.04
CA ALA A 138 -18.22 -6.51 24.47
C ALA A 138 -17.60 -6.31 23.07
N ALA A 139 -18.10 -5.38 22.27
CA ALA A 139 -17.56 -5.07 20.97
C ALA A 139 -16.18 -4.41 21.03
N TYR A 140 -15.89 -3.65 22.09
CA TYR A 140 -14.60 -2.98 22.29
C TYR A 140 -13.45 -3.98 22.49
N PHE A 141 -13.68 -5.08 23.19
CA PHE A 141 -12.66 -6.09 23.48
C PHE A 141 -12.59 -7.23 22.44
N ARG A 142 -13.29 -7.11 21.33
CA ARG A 142 -13.20 -8.14 20.29
C ARG A 142 -11.80 -8.19 19.67
N PRO A 143 -11.34 -9.39 19.25
CA PRO A 143 -10.02 -9.56 18.64
C PRO A 143 -9.78 -8.61 17.44
N MET A 144 -10.82 -8.31 16.67
CA MET A 144 -10.72 -7.41 15.53
C MET A 144 -10.39 -5.97 15.95
N ASN A 145 -11.02 -5.45 17.02
CA ASN A 145 -10.67 -4.13 17.55
C ASN A 145 -9.22 -4.11 18.05
N LEU A 146 -8.80 -5.14 18.78
CA LEU A 146 -7.41 -5.28 19.22
C LEU A 146 -6.43 -5.32 18.05
N TYR A 147 -6.77 -6.01 16.96
CA TYR A 147 -5.95 -6.04 15.76
C TYR A 147 -5.70 -4.63 15.18
N TYR A 148 -6.74 -3.77 15.14
CA TYR A 148 -6.59 -2.40 14.67
C TYR A 148 -5.84 -1.50 15.65
N VAL A 149 -6.14 -1.61 16.93
CA VAL A 149 -5.44 -0.84 18.00
C VAL A 149 -3.95 -1.21 17.98
N LEU A 150 -3.63 -2.49 17.93
CA LEU A 150 -2.24 -2.95 17.89
C LEU A 150 -1.58 -2.61 16.54
N GLY A 151 -2.23 -2.92 15.43
CA GLY A 151 -1.66 -2.76 14.09
C GLY A 151 -1.50 -1.30 13.67
N LEU A 152 -2.57 -0.51 13.71
CA LEU A 152 -2.51 0.91 13.34
C LEU A 152 -2.04 1.80 14.49
N GLY A 153 -2.57 1.54 15.70
CA GLY A 153 -2.36 2.42 16.84
C GLY A 153 -0.98 2.25 17.47
N ILE A 154 -0.43 1.06 17.55
CA ILE A 154 0.84 0.79 18.24
C ILE A 154 1.96 0.47 17.28
N MET A 155 1.74 -0.46 16.34
CA MET A 155 2.81 -0.92 15.43
C MET A 155 3.28 0.18 14.47
N MET A 156 2.39 1.06 13.99
CA MET A 156 2.81 2.14 13.08
C MET A 156 3.67 3.20 13.78
N PRO A 157 3.36 3.72 14.99
CA PRO A 157 4.28 4.54 15.77
C PRO A 157 5.61 3.85 16.09
N ILE A 158 5.61 2.55 16.44
CA ILE A 158 6.84 1.79 16.67
C ILE A 158 7.67 1.70 15.39
N LEU A 159 7.05 1.33 14.26
CA LEU A 159 7.70 1.31 12.95
C LEU A 159 8.36 2.67 12.66
N TYR A 160 7.65 3.77 12.94
CA TYR A 160 8.18 5.10 12.75
C TYR A 160 9.43 5.34 13.58
N VAL A 161 9.37 5.08 14.87
CA VAL A 161 10.50 5.30 15.81
C VAL A 161 11.73 4.49 15.41
N VAL A 162 11.51 3.27 14.91
CA VAL A 162 12.60 2.36 14.48
C VAL A 162 13.19 2.77 13.14
N ALA A 163 12.33 3.08 12.16
CA ALA A 163 12.77 3.30 10.80
C ALA A 163 13.27 4.73 10.56
N LYS A 164 12.73 5.73 11.26
CA LYS A 164 13.09 7.15 11.04
C LYS A 164 14.58 7.45 11.22
N PRO A 165 15.29 6.96 12.25
CA PRO A 165 16.73 7.18 12.40
C PRO A 165 17.59 6.51 11.31
N ARG A 166 16.98 5.66 10.46
CA ARG A 166 17.62 4.90 9.40
C ARG A 166 17.14 5.31 8.01
N ALA A 167 16.28 6.33 7.93
CA ALA A 167 15.69 6.83 6.69
C ALA A 167 16.69 7.74 5.96
N ASP A 168 17.45 7.15 5.06
CA ASP A 168 18.40 7.83 4.18
C ASP A 168 18.00 7.69 2.70
N ALA A 169 18.80 8.26 1.81
CA ALA A 169 18.54 8.19 0.37
C ALA A 169 18.62 6.75 -0.18
N GLU A 170 19.49 5.90 0.38
CA GLU A 170 19.60 4.50 -0.01
C GLU A 170 18.36 3.71 0.42
N ALA A 171 17.90 3.89 1.65
CA ALA A 171 16.68 3.27 2.15
C ALA A 171 15.46 3.66 1.30
N ARG A 172 15.36 4.95 0.91
CA ARG A 172 14.31 5.46 0.02
C ARG A 172 14.35 4.80 -1.35
N ASP A 173 15.53 4.68 -1.97
CA ASP A 173 15.66 4.05 -3.28
C ASP A 173 15.35 2.55 -3.22
N ARG A 174 15.77 1.84 -2.18
CA ARG A 174 15.46 0.43 -1.97
C ARG A 174 13.96 0.19 -1.74
N PHE A 175 13.32 1.02 -0.93
CA PHE A 175 11.88 0.95 -0.72
C PHE A 175 11.10 1.22 -2.02
N THR A 176 11.52 2.24 -2.78
CA THR A 176 10.94 2.54 -4.09
C THR A 176 11.07 1.34 -5.05
N ARG A 177 12.24 0.67 -5.06
CA ARG A 177 12.46 -0.54 -5.84
C ARG A 177 11.56 -1.68 -5.36
N ALA A 178 11.42 -1.87 -4.05
CA ALA A 178 10.55 -2.91 -3.49
C ALA A 178 9.08 -2.72 -3.89
N LEU A 179 8.55 -1.49 -3.83
CA LEU A 179 7.20 -1.18 -4.29
C LEU A 179 7.02 -1.42 -5.79
N PHE A 180 8.02 -1.07 -6.60
CA PHE A 180 8.01 -1.33 -8.03
C PHE A 180 7.96 -2.83 -8.33
N LEU A 181 8.81 -3.62 -7.70
CA LEU A 181 8.86 -5.07 -7.87
C LEU A 181 7.57 -5.75 -7.35
N ALA A 182 6.95 -5.22 -6.30
CA ALA A 182 5.63 -5.70 -5.86
C ALA A 182 4.54 -5.44 -6.92
N GLY A 183 4.55 -4.28 -7.58
CA GLY A 183 3.66 -4.02 -8.71
C GLY A 183 3.93 -4.94 -9.90
N CYS A 184 5.20 -5.24 -10.21
CA CYS A 184 5.56 -6.23 -11.22
C CYS A 184 5.08 -7.64 -10.84
N LEU A 185 5.21 -8.03 -9.56
CA LEU A 185 4.70 -9.31 -9.05
C LEU A 185 3.17 -9.38 -9.13
N ALA A 186 2.47 -8.27 -8.82
CA ALA A 186 1.02 -8.18 -8.96
C ALA A 186 0.60 -8.33 -10.44
N ALA A 187 1.28 -7.65 -11.36
CA ALA A 187 1.04 -7.80 -12.79
C ALA A 187 1.29 -9.24 -13.27
N PHE A 188 2.37 -9.86 -12.81
CA PHE A 188 2.67 -11.26 -13.10
C PHE A 188 1.60 -12.20 -12.54
N ALA A 189 1.10 -11.94 -11.32
CA ALA A 189 0.03 -12.73 -10.72
C ALA A 189 -1.26 -12.69 -11.56
N VAL A 190 -1.62 -11.53 -12.11
CA VAL A 190 -2.74 -11.39 -13.04
C VAL A 190 -2.47 -12.18 -14.33
N ALA A 191 -1.30 -12.02 -14.94
CA ALA A 191 -0.93 -12.72 -16.17
C ALA A 191 -0.96 -14.25 -15.99
N ILE A 192 -0.40 -14.78 -14.91
CA ILE A 192 -0.41 -16.23 -14.60
C ILE A 192 -1.82 -16.75 -14.35
N PHE A 193 -2.68 -15.96 -13.69
CA PHE A 193 -4.06 -16.33 -13.48
C PHE A 193 -4.77 -16.62 -14.81
N TYR A 194 -4.68 -15.69 -15.77
CA TYR A 194 -5.29 -15.85 -17.08
C TYR A 194 -4.59 -16.91 -17.94
N ALA A 195 -3.26 -17.02 -17.86
CA ALA A 195 -2.52 -18.04 -18.61
C ALA A 195 -2.93 -19.47 -18.20
N ARG A 196 -3.20 -19.69 -16.92
CA ARG A 196 -3.65 -20.99 -16.39
C ARG A 196 -5.12 -21.27 -16.67
N GLY A 197 -5.96 -20.27 -16.55
CA GLY A 197 -7.38 -20.35 -16.79
C GLY A 197 -7.79 -20.07 -18.25
N TRP A 198 -6.83 -20.10 -19.21
CA TRP A 198 -7.09 -19.67 -20.58
C TRP A 198 -8.25 -20.41 -21.25
N ASN A 199 -8.36 -21.70 -21.05
CA ASN A 199 -9.45 -22.50 -21.62
C ASN A 199 -10.78 -22.14 -20.95
N GLU A 200 -10.81 -22.03 -19.61
CA GLU A 200 -11.98 -21.61 -18.85
C GLU A 200 -12.36 -20.16 -19.19
N PHE A 201 -11.39 -19.26 -19.33
CA PHE A 201 -11.61 -17.87 -19.71
C PHE A 201 -12.22 -17.74 -21.12
N ARG A 202 -11.87 -18.63 -22.03
CA ARG A 202 -12.39 -18.64 -23.39
C ARG A 202 -13.82 -19.19 -23.48
N GLU A 203 -14.16 -20.14 -22.62
CA GLU A 203 -15.44 -20.84 -22.64
C GLU A 203 -16.44 -20.31 -21.61
N THR A 204 -15.96 -20.00 -20.41
CA THR A 204 -16.73 -19.46 -19.32
C THR A 204 -15.98 -18.31 -18.68
N TYR A 205 -16.72 -17.34 -18.15
CA TYR A 205 -16.10 -16.24 -17.43
C TYR A 205 -15.48 -16.75 -16.12
N HIS A 206 -14.15 -16.57 -15.98
CA HIS A 206 -13.40 -16.93 -14.79
C HIS A 206 -12.81 -15.68 -14.15
N ALA A 207 -13.29 -15.34 -12.95
CA ALA A 207 -12.91 -14.14 -12.24
C ALA A 207 -11.91 -14.41 -11.10
N LEU A 208 -11.04 -13.45 -10.84
CA LEU A 208 -10.29 -13.42 -9.59
C LEU A 208 -11.26 -13.27 -8.42
N SER A 209 -10.93 -13.85 -7.25
CA SER A 209 -11.72 -13.59 -6.05
C SER A 209 -11.75 -12.08 -5.76
N PHE A 210 -12.88 -11.57 -5.31
CA PHE A 210 -13.12 -10.15 -5.08
C PHE A 210 -12.03 -9.49 -4.22
N GLN A 211 -11.56 -10.18 -3.19
CA GLN A 211 -10.52 -9.65 -2.31
C GLN A 211 -9.15 -9.63 -2.99
N SER A 212 -8.79 -10.68 -3.73
CA SER A 212 -7.53 -10.71 -4.47
C SER A 212 -7.49 -9.65 -5.57
N SER A 213 -8.59 -9.43 -6.29
CA SER A 213 -8.68 -8.45 -7.37
C SER A 213 -8.42 -7.02 -6.87
N ASN A 214 -9.09 -6.61 -5.79
CA ASN A 214 -8.91 -5.28 -5.21
C ASN A 214 -7.49 -5.07 -4.65
N ASN A 215 -6.91 -6.09 -4.04
CA ASN A 215 -5.57 -6.00 -3.50
C ASN A 215 -4.50 -5.90 -4.59
N LEU A 216 -4.59 -6.73 -5.65
CA LEU A 216 -3.66 -6.64 -6.78
C LEU A 216 -3.78 -5.27 -7.49
N ALA A 217 -5.02 -4.78 -7.69
CA ALA A 217 -5.23 -3.44 -8.24
C ALA A 217 -4.58 -2.35 -7.38
N THR A 218 -4.68 -2.46 -6.04
CA THR A 218 -4.05 -1.50 -5.12
C THR A 218 -2.53 -1.50 -5.26
N PHE A 219 -1.88 -2.68 -5.35
CA PHE A 219 -0.42 -2.74 -5.58
C PHE A 219 -0.01 -2.16 -6.93
N LEU A 220 -0.79 -2.41 -7.97
CA LEU A 220 -0.54 -1.85 -9.30
C LEU A 220 -0.64 -0.32 -9.26
N MET A 221 -1.67 0.24 -8.64
CA MET A 221 -1.82 1.69 -8.47
C MET A 221 -0.66 2.30 -7.65
N ILE A 222 -0.31 1.72 -6.50
CA ILE A 222 0.85 2.19 -5.72
C ILE A 222 2.15 2.18 -6.52
N SER A 223 2.34 1.20 -7.42
CA SER A 223 3.59 1.05 -8.18
C SER A 223 3.63 1.84 -9.49
N LEU A 224 2.49 2.26 -10.00
CA LEU A 224 2.35 2.92 -11.30
C LEU A 224 3.20 4.20 -11.44
N PRO A 225 3.25 5.12 -10.43
CA PRO A 225 4.12 6.30 -10.50
C PRO A 225 5.60 5.94 -10.63
N ILE A 226 6.02 4.81 -10.05
CA ILE A 226 7.41 4.35 -10.13
C ILE A 226 7.70 3.80 -11.53
N GLY A 227 6.74 3.11 -12.16
CA GLY A 227 6.83 2.69 -13.55
C GLY A 227 7.08 3.88 -14.48
N PHE A 228 6.30 4.96 -14.32
CA PHE A 228 6.52 6.22 -15.04
C PHE A 228 7.89 6.86 -14.73
N ARG A 229 8.34 6.84 -13.48
CA ARG A 229 9.69 7.32 -13.11
C ARG A 229 10.79 6.54 -13.84
N TYR A 230 10.68 5.20 -13.89
CA TYR A 230 11.67 4.37 -14.57
C TYR A 230 11.65 4.56 -16.08
N SER A 231 10.51 4.86 -16.70
CA SER A 231 10.43 5.19 -18.13
C SER A 231 11.33 6.36 -18.52
N LYS A 232 11.75 7.20 -17.55
CA LYS A 232 12.71 8.30 -17.78
C LYS A 232 14.17 7.84 -17.79
N LYS A 233 14.50 6.66 -17.25
CA LYS A 233 15.88 6.15 -17.23
C LYS A 233 16.32 5.63 -18.62
N ALA A 234 15.43 4.92 -19.32
CA ALA A 234 15.69 4.39 -20.64
C ALA A 234 14.42 4.40 -21.49
N ARG A 235 14.56 4.57 -22.83
CA ARG A 235 13.42 4.63 -23.75
C ARG A 235 12.61 3.33 -23.76
N ALA A 236 13.28 2.18 -23.71
CA ALA A 236 12.62 0.88 -23.68
C ALA A 236 11.69 0.68 -22.46
N TRP A 237 11.90 1.42 -21.37
CA TRP A 237 11.12 1.28 -20.15
C TRP A 237 9.77 2.02 -20.20
N ILE A 238 9.49 2.72 -21.32
CA ILE A 238 8.21 3.42 -21.50
C ILE A 238 7.00 2.47 -21.52
N PHE A 239 7.24 1.19 -21.85
CA PHE A 239 6.18 0.18 -21.88
C PHE A 239 5.79 -0.34 -20.48
N ILE A 240 6.63 -0.14 -19.45
CA ILE A 240 6.37 -0.66 -18.10
C ILE A 240 5.07 -0.12 -17.49
N PRO A 241 4.85 1.21 -17.41
CA PRO A 241 3.59 1.72 -16.89
C PRO A 241 2.39 1.29 -17.72
N VAL A 242 2.56 1.07 -19.02
CA VAL A 242 1.49 0.54 -19.89
C VAL A 242 1.16 -0.90 -19.53
N LEU A 243 2.17 -1.76 -19.32
CA LEU A 243 1.96 -3.16 -18.92
C LEU A 243 1.33 -3.24 -17.51
N GLN A 244 1.74 -2.39 -16.57
CA GLN A 244 1.11 -2.29 -15.26
C GLN A 244 -0.36 -1.86 -15.36
N TYR A 245 -0.65 -0.88 -16.22
CA TYR A 245 -2.02 -0.43 -16.46
C TYR A 245 -2.88 -1.51 -17.13
N LEU A 246 -2.34 -2.23 -18.13
CA LEU A 246 -3.04 -3.37 -18.71
C LEU A 246 -3.34 -4.44 -17.66
N ALA A 247 -2.36 -4.81 -16.85
CA ALA A 247 -2.58 -5.75 -15.74
C ALA A 247 -3.68 -5.25 -14.78
N LEU A 248 -3.73 -3.94 -14.52
CA LEU A 248 -4.76 -3.34 -13.68
C LEU A 248 -6.16 -3.45 -14.31
N LEU A 249 -6.29 -3.26 -15.62
CA LEU A 249 -7.56 -3.47 -16.32
C LEU A 249 -8.03 -4.93 -16.26
N PHE A 250 -7.09 -5.87 -16.22
CA PHE A 250 -7.37 -7.31 -16.11
C PHE A 250 -7.45 -7.82 -14.66
N CYS A 251 -7.32 -6.96 -13.65
CA CYS A 251 -7.43 -7.35 -12.23
C CYS A 251 -8.85 -7.71 -11.79
N ASP A 252 -9.88 -7.49 -12.59
CA ASP A 252 -11.26 -7.72 -12.20
C ASP A 252 -11.72 -6.84 -11.01
N SER A 253 -11.11 -5.68 -10.84
CA SER A 253 -11.47 -4.70 -9.81
C SER A 253 -12.09 -3.47 -10.45
N ARG A 254 -13.39 -3.25 -10.27
CA ARG A 254 -14.10 -2.08 -10.82
C ARG A 254 -13.53 -0.77 -10.28
N GLY A 255 -13.33 -0.72 -8.96
CA GLY A 255 -12.69 0.43 -8.33
C GLY A 255 -11.29 0.67 -8.85
N GLY A 256 -10.49 -0.41 -8.97
CA GLY A 256 -9.17 -0.38 -9.59
C GLY A 256 -9.21 0.13 -11.01
N THR A 257 -10.13 -0.36 -11.84
CA THR A 257 -10.28 0.09 -13.23
C THR A 257 -10.60 1.58 -13.31
N ILE A 258 -11.59 2.07 -12.55
CA ILE A 258 -12.02 3.48 -12.59
C ILE A 258 -10.91 4.41 -12.05
N PHE A 259 -10.50 4.19 -10.81
CA PHE A 259 -9.52 5.06 -10.16
C PHE A 259 -8.11 4.88 -10.73
N GLY A 260 -7.74 3.67 -11.11
CA GLY A 260 -6.46 3.43 -11.75
C GLY A 260 -6.37 3.99 -13.17
N THR A 261 -7.47 4.04 -13.92
CA THR A 261 -7.53 4.75 -15.20
C THR A 261 -7.35 6.25 -14.98
N LEU A 262 -8.06 6.82 -13.99
CA LEU A 262 -7.90 8.24 -13.63
C LEU A 262 -6.44 8.53 -13.23
N GLU A 263 -5.85 7.70 -12.38
CA GLU A 263 -4.46 7.82 -11.96
C GLU A 263 -3.50 7.70 -13.13
N PHE A 264 -3.67 6.70 -14.00
CA PHE A 264 -2.81 6.48 -15.14
C PHE A 264 -2.78 7.71 -16.07
N PHE A 265 -3.94 8.28 -16.40
CA PHE A 265 -4.00 9.47 -17.26
C PHE A 265 -3.44 10.72 -16.55
N ALA A 266 -3.71 10.89 -15.25
CA ALA A 266 -3.14 11.97 -14.47
C ALA A 266 -1.61 11.90 -14.44
N LEU A 267 -1.04 10.70 -14.21
CA LEU A 267 0.40 10.45 -14.25
C LEU A 267 0.96 10.65 -15.65
N LEU A 268 0.26 10.20 -16.68
CA LEU A 268 0.69 10.36 -18.07
C LEU A 268 0.78 11.85 -18.43
N VAL A 269 -0.21 12.65 -18.07
CA VAL A 269 -0.17 14.12 -18.22
C VAL A 269 0.96 14.73 -17.40
N PHE A 270 1.07 14.38 -16.12
CA PHE A 270 2.14 14.87 -15.25
C PHE A 270 3.52 14.60 -15.84
N PHE A 271 3.80 13.34 -16.22
CA PHE A 271 5.10 12.94 -16.77
C PHE A 271 5.35 13.43 -18.21
N CYS A 272 4.31 13.79 -18.97
CA CYS A 272 4.44 14.49 -20.24
C CYS A 272 5.10 15.86 -20.08
N PHE A 273 4.71 16.60 -19.04
CA PHE A 273 5.19 17.97 -18.85
C PHE A 273 6.37 18.06 -17.88
N TYR A 274 6.43 17.18 -16.90
CA TYR A 274 7.45 17.22 -15.85
C TYR A 274 8.78 16.63 -16.37
N ARG A 275 9.77 17.49 -16.63
CA ARG A 275 11.16 17.12 -17.04
C ARG A 275 11.22 16.11 -18.20
N SER A 276 10.30 16.21 -19.19
CA SER A 276 10.23 15.29 -20.33
C SER A 276 10.93 15.85 -21.55
N ASP A 277 11.68 15.01 -22.28
CA ASP A 277 12.18 15.33 -23.61
C ASP A 277 11.08 15.23 -24.69
N ARG A 278 11.34 15.81 -25.88
CA ARG A 278 10.37 15.85 -26.98
C ARG A 278 9.92 14.45 -27.41
N PHE A 279 10.84 13.49 -27.47
CA PHE A 279 10.53 12.11 -27.89
C PHE A 279 9.57 11.43 -26.91
N ARG A 280 9.87 11.49 -25.59
CA ARG A 280 8.99 10.88 -24.56
C ARG A 280 7.62 11.53 -24.54
N ARG A 281 7.54 12.85 -24.74
CA ARG A 281 6.27 13.57 -24.82
C ARG A 281 5.42 13.05 -25.98
N ILE A 282 5.99 12.87 -27.16
CA ILE A 282 5.30 12.29 -28.32
C ILE A 282 4.84 10.86 -28.01
N CYS A 283 5.70 10.02 -27.43
CA CYS A 283 5.33 8.65 -27.04
C CYS A 283 4.19 8.62 -26.03
N PHE A 284 4.22 9.47 -25.01
CA PHE A 284 3.13 9.52 -24.02
C PHE A 284 1.81 9.99 -24.63
N ILE A 285 1.84 10.97 -25.52
CA ILE A 285 0.64 11.41 -26.25
C ILE A 285 0.12 10.28 -27.15
N ALA A 286 0.99 9.59 -27.88
CA ALA A 286 0.61 8.46 -28.73
C ALA A 286 0.01 7.30 -27.89
N ILE A 287 0.61 6.98 -26.73
CA ILE A 287 0.08 5.99 -25.79
C ILE A 287 -1.29 6.42 -25.28
N ALA A 288 -1.47 7.70 -24.88
CA ALA A 288 -2.75 8.20 -24.43
C ALA A 288 -3.83 8.03 -25.50
N LEU A 289 -3.54 8.44 -26.74
CA LEU A 289 -4.47 8.30 -27.87
C LEU A 289 -4.79 6.83 -28.14
N LEU A 290 -3.78 5.96 -28.18
CA LEU A 290 -3.98 4.52 -28.35
C LEU A 290 -4.86 3.93 -27.25
N ILE A 291 -4.62 4.28 -25.97
CA ILE A 291 -5.43 3.78 -24.86
C ILE A 291 -6.86 4.30 -24.95
N VAL A 292 -7.06 5.57 -25.31
CA VAL A 292 -8.41 6.09 -25.53
C VAL A 292 -9.15 5.31 -26.61
N VAL A 293 -8.48 5.05 -27.75
CA VAL A 293 -9.06 4.25 -28.84
C VAL A 293 -9.37 2.83 -28.35
N LEU A 294 -8.44 2.19 -27.65
CA LEU A 294 -8.65 0.85 -27.10
C LEU A 294 -9.72 0.84 -26.00
N ALA A 295 -9.78 1.87 -25.16
CA ALA A 295 -10.81 2.00 -24.13
C ALA A 295 -12.20 2.14 -24.76
N VAL A 296 -12.35 2.98 -25.79
CA VAL A 296 -13.61 3.09 -26.52
C VAL A 296 -14.00 1.75 -27.16
N ALA A 297 -13.01 1.01 -27.71
CA ALA A 297 -13.27 -0.27 -28.38
C ALA A 297 -13.48 -1.44 -27.40
N LEU A 298 -12.73 -1.49 -26.29
CA LEU A 298 -12.67 -2.64 -25.39
C LEU A 298 -13.33 -2.43 -24.04
N LEU A 299 -13.50 -1.18 -23.57
CA LEU A 299 -14.11 -0.89 -22.28
C LEU A 299 -15.50 -1.51 -22.11
N PRO A 300 -16.38 -1.49 -23.12
CA PRO A 300 -17.67 -2.17 -23.01
C PRO A 300 -17.51 -3.69 -22.79
N ARG A 301 -16.50 -4.31 -23.41
CA ARG A 301 -16.19 -5.73 -23.22
C ARG A 301 -15.61 -6.00 -21.85
N VAL A 302 -14.67 -5.18 -21.39
CA VAL A 302 -14.06 -5.29 -20.06
C VAL A 302 -15.13 -5.11 -18.98
N LEU A 303 -16.02 -4.13 -19.09
CA LEU A 303 -17.06 -3.88 -18.10
C LEU A 303 -18.15 -4.96 -18.07
N THR A 304 -18.40 -5.68 -19.14
CA THR A 304 -19.31 -6.83 -19.14
C THR A 304 -18.71 -8.05 -18.45
N PHE A 305 -17.39 -8.19 -18.37
CA PHE A 305 -16.72 -9.22 -17.56
C PHE A 305 -17.07 -9.14 -16.07
N TYR A 306 -17.51 -8.00 -15.57
CA TYR A 306 -17.81 -7.76 -14.17
C TYR A 306 -19.25 -8.09 -13.77
N ARG A 307 -20.07 -8.61 -14.70
CA ARG A 307 -21.45 -8.98 -14.40
C ARG A 307 -21.54 -10.48 -14.13
N TYR A 308 -21.78 -10.83 -12.89
CA TYR A 308 -22.03 -12.20 -12.39
C TYR A 308 -23.41 -12.77 -12.82
N ASP A 309 -23.91 -12.45 -13.99
CA ASP A 309 -25.20 -12.96 -14.43
C ASP A 309 -24.99 -14.08 -15.44
N GLU A 310 -25.28 -15.31 -15.06
CA GLU A 310 -25.15 -16.55 -15.87
C GLU A 310 -25.95 -16.52 -17.19
N LYS A 311 -26.73 -15.46 -17.43
CA LYS A 311 -27.61 -15.29 -18.57
C LYS A 311 -27.09 -14.36 -19.66
N ILE A 312 -25.81 -13.95 -19.63
CA ILE A 312 -25.27 -13.11 -20.70
C ILE A 312 -24.84 -13.97 -21.88
N PRO A 313 -25.38 -13.72 -23.09
CA PRO A 313 -24.92 -14.38 -24.32
C PRO A 313 -23.42 -14.16 -24.53
N HIS A 314 -22.77 -15.08 -25.26
CA HIS A 314 -21.37 -14.95 -25.64
C HIS A 314 -21.05 -13.55 -26.20
N PHE A 315 -19.88 -13.01 -25.90
CA PHE A 315 -19.45 -11.68 -26.36
C PHE A 315 -19.58 -11.45 -27.85
N SER A 316 -19.41 -12.51 -28.65
CA SER A 316 -19.55 -12.47 -30.10
C SER A 316 -20.97 -12.14 -30.58
N GLU A 317 -21.97 -12.31 -29.70
CA GLU A 317 -23.40 -12.13 -30.02
C GLU A 317 -23.93 -10.76 -29.60
N LEU A 318 -23.14 -9.99 -28.81
CA LEU A 318 -23.59 -8.69 -28.31
C LEU A 318 -23.15 -7.56 -29.22
N THR A 319 -24.10 -6.70 -29.59
CA THR A 319 -23.82 -5.43 -30.26
C THR A 319 -23.10 -4.45 -29.30
N PHE A 320 -22.32 -3.53 -29.83
CA PHE A 320 -21.62 -2.49 -29.07
C PHE A 320 -22.56 -1.72 -28.12
N ARG A 321 -23.78 -1.42 -28.57
CA ARG A 321 -24.80 -0.74 -27.75
C ARG A 321 -25.26 -1.59 -26.56
N GLN A 322 -25.45 -2.90 -26.75
CA GLN A 322 -25.78 -3.82 -25.69
C GLN A 322 -24.64 -3.97 -24.68
N LEU A 323 -23.39 -4.01 -25.15
CA LEU A 323 -22.20 -4.02 -24.32
C LEU A 323 -22.10 -2.77 -23.44
N LEU A 324 -22.31 -1.58 -24.02
CA LEU A 324 -22.34 -0.31 -23.27
C LEU A 324 -23.44 -0.29 -22.21
N ARG A 325 -24.63 -0.76 -22.57
CA ARG A 325 -25.76 -0.80 -21.63
C ARG A 325 -25.48 -1.76 -20.47
N ALA A 326 -24.97 -2.96 -20.74
CA ALA A 326 -24.62 -3.94 -19.73
C ALA A 326 -23.52 -3.41 -18.79
N ALA A 327 -22.51 -2.74 -19.34
CA ALA A 327 -21.45 -2.10 -18.59
C ALA A 327 -22.00 -1.03 -17.63
N PHE A 328 -22.87 -0.16 -18.16
CA PHE A 328 -23.48 0.91 -17.35
C PHE A 328 -24.36 0.36 -16.24
N THR A 329 -25.20 -0.63 -16.54
CA THR A 329 -26.03 -1.31 -15.54
C THR A 329 -25.18 -1.95 -14.44
N SER A 330 -24.10 -2.63 -14.79
CA SER A 330 -23.17 -3.22 -13.82
C SER A 330 -22.54 -2.19 -12.88
N VAL A 331 -22.21 -1.00 -13.36
CA VAL A 331 -21.69 0.09 -12.52
C VAL A 331 -22.77 0.62 -11.58
N VAL A 332 -24.02 0.76 -12.07
CA VAL A 332 -25.15 1.26 -11.27
C VAL A 332 -25.51 0.26 -10.15
N ASP A 333 -25.68 -1.01 -10.47
CA ASP A 333 -26.06 -2.06 -9.49
C ASP A 333 -25.07 -2.15 -8.32
N ASN A 334 -23.77 -2.00 -8.61
CA ASN A 334 -22.75 -1.96 -7.55
C ASN A 334 -22.72 -0.61 -6.80
N GLY A 335 -23.12 0.45 -7.48
CA GLY A 335 -23.32 1.75 -6.83
C GLY A 335 -24.39 1.67 -5.74
N GLU A 336 -25.49 0.95 -6.00
CA GLU A 336 -26.57 0.77 -5.02
C GLU A 336 -26.11 0.04 -3.75
N ALA A 337 -25.34 -1.04 -3.87
CA ALA A 337 -24.77 -1.75 -2.72
C ALA A 337 -23.86 -0.81 -1.89
N ARG A 338 -23.01 -0.01 -2.52
CA ARG A 338 -22.14 0.95 -1.83
C ARG A 338 -22.90 2.12 -1.21
N VAL A 339 -23.97 2.59 -1.86
CA VAL A 339 -24.89 3.58 -1.29
C VAL A 339 -25.57 3.01 -0.04
N GLY A 340 -25.92 1.72 -0.04
CA GLY A 340 -26.43 1.04 1.15
C GLY A 340 -25.45 1.06 2.31
N LEU A 341 -24.18 0.72 2.05
CA LEU A 341 -23.10 0.79 3.05
C LEU A 341 -22.85 2.22 3.54
N LEU A 342 -22.90 3.21 2.65
CA LEU A 342 -22.77 4.61 3.01
C LEU A 342 -23.91 5.07 3.92
N LYS A 343 -25.16 4.76 3.57
CA LYS A 343 -26.34 5.05 4.42
C LYS A 343 -26.21 4.41 5.80
N ARG A 344 -25.70 3.17 5.85
CA ARG A 344 -25.47 2.47 7.11
C ARG A 344 -24.37 3.12 7.95
N SER A 345 -23.25 3.48 7.35
CA SER A 345 -22.18 4.17 8.08
C SER A 345 -22.66 5.51 8.68
N PHE A 346 -23.57 6.22 7.98
CA PHE A 346 -24.21 7.42 8.52
C PHE A 346 -25.19 7.11 9.66
N ALA A 347 -25.92 6.00 9.62
CA ALA A 347 -26.79 5.58 10.71
C ALA A 347 -25.97 5.24 11.96
N ASP A 348 -24.88 4.51 11.80
CA ASP A 348 -23.95 4.15 12.87
C ASP A 348 -23.25 5.41 13.44
N PHE A 349 -22.82 6.34 12.58
CA PHE A 349 -22.31 7.64 13.01
C PHE A 349 -23.35 8.44 13.83
N LYS A 350 -24.62 8.49 13.41
CA LYS A 350 -25.68 9.19 14.14
C LYS A 350 -25.98 8.58 15.49
N SER A 351 -25.81 7.25 15.64
CA SER A 351 -26.04 6.56 16.92
C SER A 351 -25.00 6.90 17.98
N ASN A 352 -23.75 7.13 17.57
CA ASN A 352 -22.65 7.57 18.43
C ASN A 352 -21.73 8.54 17.69
N PRO A 353 -22.12 9.81 17.55
CA PRO A 353 -21.40 10.74 16.67
C PRO A 353 -20.00 11.10 17.15
N LEU A 354 -19.75 11.07 18.46
CA LEU A 354 -18.46 11.49 19.02
C LEU A 354 -17.38 10.45 18.82
N PHE A 355 -17.64 9.17 19.15
CA PHE A 355 -16.67 8.09 19.16
C PHE A 355 -16.99 6.97 18.17
N GLY A 356 -18.10 7.02 17.46
CA GLY A 356 -18.56 5.95 16.58
C GLY A 356 -19.03 4.69 17.32
N VAL A 357 -19.44 3.68 16.55
CA VAL A 357 -19.95 2.42 17.13
C VAL A 357 -18.83 1.45 17.53
N GLY A 358 -17.57 1.76 17.21
CA GLY A 358 -16.41 0.91 17.47
C GLY A 358 -16.13 -0.10 16.37
N LEU A 359 -14.87 -0.52 16.25
CA LEU A 359 -14.41 -1.47 15.23
C LEU A 359 -14.88 -2.90 15.49
N GLY A 360 -15.23 -3.23 16.72
CA GLY A 360 -15.76 -4.55 17.09
C GLY A 360 -17.28 -4.68 16.91
N TYR A 361 -17.97 -3.62 16.49
CA TYR A 361 -19.43 -3.65 16.35
C TYR A 361 -19.86 -4.50 15.16
N THR A 362 -20.80 -5.44 15.38
CA THR A 362 -21.28 -6.41 14.39
C THR A 362 -22.78 -6.36 14.18
N GLY A 363 -23.39 -5.18 14.35
CA GLY A 363 -24.85 -5.00 14.30
C GLY A 363 -25.49 -5.19 12.92
N ASN A 364 -24.77 -5.67 11.90
CA ASN A 364 -25.24 -5.78 10.53
C ASN A 364 -24.95 -7.13 9.91
N GLU A 365 -25.66 -8.13 10.38
CA GLU A 365 -25.58 -9.48 9.83
C GLU A 365 -26.14 -9.58 8.39
N ASP A 366 -26.97 -8.62 7.95
CA ASP A 366 -27.73 -8.73 6.70
C ASP A 366 -27.05 -8.15 5.44
N LEU A 367 -26.01 -7.35 5.55
CA LEU A 367 -25.41 -6.66 4.39
C LEU A 367 -24.34 -7.46 3.64
N TYR A 368 -23.63 -8.30 4.33
CA TYR A 368 -22.68 -9.27 3.77
C TYR A 368 -22.71 -10.47 4.69
N HIS A 369 -23.01 -11.67 4.24
CA HIS A 369 -22.95 -12.89 5.04
C HIS A 369 -21.76 -12.87 6.01
N PRO A 370 -21.85 -12.24 7.18
CA PRO A 370 -20.70 -12.08 8.03
C PRO A 370 -20.42 -13.43 8.64
N VAL A 371 -19.21 -13.85 8.49
CA VAL A 371 -18.62 -14.81 9.41
C VAL A 371 -18.92 -14.28 10.81
N LYS A 372 -19.61 -15.04 11.65
CA LYS A 372 -19.96 -14.66 13.03
C LYS A 372 -18.77 -13.98 13.70
N GLY A 373 -18.90 -12.71 14.08
CA GLY A 373 -17.85 -11.94 14.71
C GLY A 373 -17.01 -11.05 13.78
N ALA A 374 -17.36 -10.96 12.49
CA ALA A 374 -16.71 -10.01 11.58
C ALA A 374 -17.05 -8.55 11.95
N MET A 375 -16.12 -7.67 11.69
CA MET A 375 -16.29 -6.24 11.85
C MET A 375 -17.27 -5.68 10.82
N ASN A 376 -18.03 -4.64 11.18
CA ASN A 376 -18.77 -3.86 10.19
C ASN A 376 -17.81 -3.19 9.21
N TRP A 377 -17.81 -3.68 7.98
CA TRP A 377 -16.90 -3.23 6.96
C TRP A 377 -17.65 -2.41 5.90
N TYR A 378 -17.39 -1.08 5.86
CA TYR A 378 -18.09 -0.19 4.93
C TYR A 378 -17.44 -0.12 3.55
N HIS A 379 -16.34 -0.84 3.33
CA HIS A 379 -15.57 -0.91 2.06
C HIS A 379 -15.12 0.45 1.51
N MET A 380 -15.06 1.48 2.33
CA MET A 380 -14.60 2.82 1.99
C MET A 380 -13.88 3.41 3.20
N TRP A 381 -12.74 4.03 2.98
CA TRP A 381 -11.87 4.54 4.05
C TRP A 381 -12.58 5.58 4.94
N LEU A 382 -13.17 6.60 4.34
CA LEU A 382 -13.82 7.68 5.08
C LEU A 382 -15.07 7.20 5.84
N PRO A 383 -16.02 6.45 5.23
CA PRO A 383 -17.12 5.81 5.95
C PRO A 383 -16.68 4.90 7.09
N GLN A 384 -15.56 4.19 6.93
CA GLN A 384 -15.00 3.35 7.99
C GLN A 384 -14.58 4.19 9.19
N ILE A 385 -13.98 5.35 8.97
CA ILE A 385 -13.52 6.22 10.05
C ILE A 385 -14.73 6.82 10.80
N TRP A 386 -15.66 7.47 10.10
CA TRP A 386 -16.74 8.15 10.82
C TRP A 386 -17.73 7.16 11.45
N GLY A 387 -18.06 6.06 10.80
CA GLY A 387 -18.96 5.05 11.36
C GLY A 387 -18.38 4.38 12.60
N SER A 388 -17.12 3.97 12.54
CA SER A 388 -16.46 3.22 13.63
C SER A 388 -15.87 4.11 14.73
N LEU A 389 -15.40 5.32 14.41
CA LEU A 389 -14.61 6.16 15.32
C LEU A 389 -15.20 7.57 15.52
N GLY A 390 -16.27 7.91 14.85
CA GLY A 390 -16.99 9.17 15.00
C GLY A 390 -16.18 10.40 14.58
N ILE A 391 -16.53 11.56 15.17
CA ILE A 391 -15.86 12.85 14.96
C ILE A 391 -14.38 12.78 15.42
N VAL A 392 -14.11 12.11 16.53
CA VAL A 392 -12.73 11.94 17.04
C VAL A 392 -11.88 11.21 16.01
N GLY A 393 -12.41 10.15 15.38
CA GLY A 393 -11.75 9.48 14.28
C GLY A 393 -11.48 10.42 13.09
N LEU A 394 -12.50 11.17 12.65
CA LEU A 394 -12.36 12.12 11.55
C LEU A 394 -11.29 13.19 11.80
N LEU A 395 -11.25 13.75 13.00
CA LEU A 395 -10.25 14.76 13.36
C LEU A 395 -8.84 14.18 13.41
N CYS A 396 -8.65 13.01 14.01
CA CYS A 396 -7.34 12.41 14.16
C CYS A 396 -6.77 11.89 12.83
N PHE A 397 -7.57 11.16 12.05
CA PHE A 397 -7.15 10.72 10.71
C PHE A 397 -7.03 11.90 9.73
N GLY A 398 -7.90 12.91 9.84
CA GLY A 398 -7.80 14.15 9.09
C GLY A 398 -6.51 14.91 9.40
N TYR A 399 -6.12 14.98 10.67
CA TYR A 399 -4.85 15.58 11.07
C TYR A 399 -3.64 14.80 10.52
N GLN A 400 -3.67 13.46 10.58
CA GLN A 400 -2.63 12.63 9.95
C GLN A 400 -2.54 12.90 8.44
N LEU A 401 -3.69 12.91 7.75
CA LEU A 401 -3.75 13.19 6.31
C LEU A 401 -3.23 14.61 5.99
N PHE A 402 -3.60 15.61 6.79
CA PHE A 402 -3.09 16.98 6.65
C PHE A 402 -1.56 17.04 6.73
N LEU A 403 -0.95 16.37 7.72
CA LEU A 403 0.50 16.35 7.87
C LEU A 403 1.18 15.67 6.68
N ARG A 404 0.60 14.58 6.15
CA ARG A 404 1.09 13.87 4.97
C ARG A 404 0.98 14.72 3.71
N ILE A 405 -0.14 15.39 3.50
CA ILE A 405 -0.33 16.33 2.39
C ILE A 405 0.68 17.49 2.50
N LYS A 406 0.86 18.07 3.68
CA LYS A 406 1.86 19.10 3.92
C LYS A 406 3.26 18.64 3.52
N LEU A 407 3.66 17.42 3.91
CA LEU A 407 4.95 16.85 3.52
C LEU A 407 5.05 16.64 2.00
N ALA A 408 4.02 16.09 1.36
CA ALA A 408 4.00 15.88 -0.08
C ALA A 408 4.17 17.18 -0.88
N PHE A 409 3.60 18.29 -0.40
CA PHE A 409 3.73 19.59 -1.06
C PHE A 409 5.02 20.35 -0.72
N THR A 410 5.62 20.09 0.44
CA THR A 410 6.88 20.75 0.84
C THR A 410 8.11 20.02 0.30
N ARG A 411 8.01 18.72 0.03
CA ARG A 411 9.08 17.89 -0.49
C ARG A 411 8.92 17.69 -1.99
N ARG A 412 9.76 18.43 -2.76
CA ARG A 412 9.64 18.54 -4.22
C ARG A 412 10.75 17.86 -5.01
N GLU A 413 11.64 17.13 -4.35
CA GLU A 413 12.60 16.31 -5.05
C GLU A 413 11.90 15.17 -5.79
N PHE A 414 12.43 14.78 -6.94
CA PHE A 414 11.77 13.81 -7.81
C PHE A 414 11.48 12.44 -7.15
N PRO A 415 12.39 11.88 -6.32
CA PRO A 415 12.09 10.66 -5.57
C PRO A 415 10.93 10.82 -4.58
N GLU A 416 10.87 11.94 -3.89
CA GLU A 416 9.85 12.24 -2.87
C GLU A 416 8.48 12.47 -3.51
N VAL A 417 8.45 13.23 -4.62
CA VAL A 417 7.23 13.40 -5.44
C VAL A 417 6.72 12.06 -5.93
N THR A 418 7.61 11.16 -6.38
CA THR A 418 7.21 9.82 -6.83
C THR A 418 6.53 9.02 -5.71
N LEU A 419 7.11 9.02 -4.50
CA LEU A 419 6.52 8.34 -3.35
C LEU A 419 5.19 8.99 -2.91
N SER A 420 5.08 10.32 -3.00
CA SER A 420 3.82 11.04 -2.74
C SER A 420 2.72 10.64 -3.73
N LEU A 421 3.07 10.44 -5.00
CA LEU A 421 2.15 9.94 -6.03
C LEU A 421 1.76 8.48 -5.77
N CYS A 422 2.67 7.63 -5.28
CA CYS A 422 2.34 6.26 -4.84
C CYS A 422 1.29 6.27 -3.70
N TYR A 423 1.43 7.20 -2.76
CA TYR A 423 0.43 7.40 -1.71
C TYR A 423 -0.90 7.91 -2.26
N ALA A 424 -0.88 8.79 -3.25
CA ALA A 424 -2.10 9.26 -3.91
C ALA A 424 -2.85 8.09 -4.58
N GLY A 425 -2.17 7.17 -5.25
CA GLY A 425 -2.76 5.94 -5.80
C GLY A 425 -3.42 5.08 -4.71
N LEU A 426 -2.75 4.90 -3.57
CA LEU A 426 -3.34 4.22 -2.42
C LEU A 426 -4.58 4.93 -1.90
N LEU A 427 -4.57 6.25 -1.76
CA LEU A 427 -5.74 7.04 -1.32
C LEU A 427 -6.90 6.95 -2.29
N LEU A 428 -6.64 6.98 -3.60
CA LEU A 428 -7.68 6.80 -4.62
C LEU A 428 -8.36 5.46 -4.47
N MET A 429 -7.59 4.37 -4.33
CA MET A 429 -8.15 3.05 -4.12
C MET A 429 -8.87 2.92 -2.77
N SER A 430 -8.46 3.68 -1.76
CA SER A 430 -9.10 3.72 -0.43
C SER A 430 -10.51 4.30 -0.46
N GLN A 431 -10.93 4.97 -1.54
CA GLN A 431 -12.31 5.44 -1.71
C GLN A 431 -13.30 4.31 -2.02
N VAL A 432 -12.80 3.15 -2.45
CA VAL A 432 -13.63 1.97 -2.82
C VAL A 432 -13.21 0.70 -2.08
N ASN A 433 -12.14 0.78 -1.31
CA ASN A 433 -11.66 -0.27 -0.42
C ASN A 433 -11.12 0.45 0.83
N PRO A 434 -11.16 -0.10 2.06
CA PRO A 434 -10.65 0.60 3.25
C PRO A 434 -9.17 1.02 3.17
N GLY A 435 -8.40 0.45 2.23
CA GLY A 435 -7.06 0.91 1.91
C GLY A 435 -6.15 1.01 3.12
N GLU A 436 -5.61 2.20 3.37
CA GLU A 436 -4.69 2.43 4.49
C GLU A 436 -5.31 2.25 5.89
N PHE A 437 -6.62 2.07 5.99
CA PHE A 437 -7.24 1.65 7.25
C PHE A 437 -6.84 0.22 7.62
N CYS A 438 -6.40 -0.59 6.65
CA CYS A 438 -5.83 -1.91 6.93
C CYS A 438 -4.40 -1.76 7.45
N PRO A 439 -4.08 -2.22 8.68
CA PRO A 439 -2.73 -2.14 9.24
C PRO A 439 -1.69 -2.73 8.31
N PHE A 440 -1.97 -3.89 7.76
CA PHE A 440 -1.11 -4.61 6.86
C PHE A 440 -1.89 -5.00 5.59
N PRO A 441 -1.40 -4.68 4.38
CA PRO A 441 -0.10 -4.06 4.10
C PRO A 441 -0.12 -2.52 4.01
N TYR A 442 -1.28 -1.90 3.89
CA TYR A 442 -1.38 -0.57 3.32
C TYR A 442 -0.96 0.56 4.27
N ALA A 443 -1.32 0.47 5.56
CA ALA A 443 -0.83 1.45 6.53
C ALA A 443 0.68 1.35 6.74
N LEU A 444 1.25 0.13 6.69
CA LEU A 444 2.70 -0.07 6.72
C LEU A 444 3.37 0.61 5.54
N ILE A 445 2.85 0.44 4.32
CA ILE A 445 3.37 1.10 3.12
C ILE A 445 3.25 2.62 3.24
N ALA A 446 2.07 3.14 3.60
CA ALA A 446 1.84 4.57 3.76
C ALA A 446 2.77 5.19 4.80
N THR A 447 2.89 4.56 5.97
CA THR A 447 3.78 5.03 7.04
C THR A 447 5.24 5.05 6.58
N SER A 448 5.70 3.98 5.91
CA SER A 448 7.06 3.90 5.36
C SER A 448 7.32 4.98 4.30
N ILE A 449 6.37 5.27 3.43
CA ILE A 449 6.47 6.38 2.45
C ILE A 449 6.77 7.69 3.18
N PHE A 450 6.01 8.04 4.21
CA PHE A 450 6.18 9.33 4.88
C PHE A 450 7.41 9.40 5.76
N ILE A 451 7.85 8.30 6.36
CA ILE A 451 9.16 8.21 7.04
C ILE A 451 10.29 8.56 6.06
N LEU A 452 10.23 8.06 4.83
CA LEU A 452 11.28 8.22 3.81
C LEU A 452 11.21 9.55 3.04
N ILE A 453 10.06 10.20 3.01
CA ILE A 453 9.88 11.56 2.46
C ILE A 453 10.38 12.63 3.43
N GLU A 454 10.26 12.40 4.73
CA GLU A 454 10.73 13.35 5.73
C GLU A 454 12.24 13.56 5.67
N PRO A 455 12.74 14.80 5.89
CA PRO A 455 14.16 15.06 5.90
C PRO A 455 14.88 14.21 6.95
N PRO A 456 16.12 13.79 6.67
CA PRO A 456 16.97 13.29 7.72
C PRO A 456 17.14 14.42 8.76
N GLN A 457 16.98 14.07 10.03
CA GLN A 457 17.20 15.04 11.10
C GLN A 457 18.68 15.34 11.14
N LYS A 458 19.05 16.61 11.01
CA LYS A 458 20.42 17.05 11.31
C LYS A 458 20.68 16.68 12.77
N VAL A 459 21.49 15.66 13.00
CA VAL A 459 22.11 15.47 14.31
C VAL A 459 22.88 16.75 14.55
N GLY A 460 22.46 17.55 15.52
CA GLY A 460 23.13 18.78 15.85
C GLY A 460 24.59 18.47 16.21
N THR A 461 25.46 18.61 15.24
CA THR A 461 26.85 18.95 15.53
C THR A 461 26.76 20.34 16.13
N THR A 462 26.79 20.41 17.44
CA THR A 462 27.32 21.59 18.12
C THR A 462 28.79 21.63 17.73
N GLU A 463 29.08 22.07 16.51
CA GLU A 463 30.34 22.70 16.26
C GLU A 463 30.29 23.94 17.15
N PRO A 464 31.29 24.11 18.06
CA PRO A 464 31.42 25.35 18.77
C PRO A 464 31.50 26.42 17.69
N GLU A 465 30.65 27.42 17.77
CA GLU A 465 30.79 28.66 17.00
C GLU A 465 32.22 29.09 17.17
N GLU A 466 33.03 28.89 16.12
CA GLU A 466 34.41 29.35 16.06
C GLU A 466 34.28 30.88 16.14
N THR A 467 34.47 31.39 17.35
CA THR A 467 34.53 32.81 17.60
C THR A 467 35.60 33.33 16.66
N ALA A 468 35.15 34.11 15.67
CA ALA A 468 36.06 34.82 14.75
C ALA A 468 37.12 35.52 15.60
N PRO A 469 38.43 35.40 15.26
CA PRO A 469 39.45 36.10 15.97
C PRO A 469 39.16 37.61 15.88
N GLU A 470 39.06 38.27 17.04
CA GLU A 470 39.01 39.73 17.15
C GLU A 470 40.20 40.29 16.39
N GLU A 471 39.91 41.01 15.30
CA GLU A 471 40.97 41.82 14.65
C GLU A 471 41.57 42.77 15.67
N PRO A 472 42.92 42.87 15.79
CA PRO A 472 43.52 43.81 16.70
C PRO A 472 43.22 45.24 16.22
N GLU A 473 42.57 46.02 17.09
CA GLU A 473 42.46 47.47 16.93
C GLU A 473 43.89 48.07 16.67
N THR A 474 44.13 48.48 15.43
CA THR A 474 45.29 49.33 15.12
C THR A 474 44.99 50.71 15.63
N ALA A 475 45.64 51.04 16.73
CA ALA A 475 45.82 52.43 17.18
C ALA A 475 46.63 53.22 16.14
N GLU A 476 46.01 54.24 15.56
CA GLU A 476 46.66 55.53 15.24
C GLU A 476 45.57 56.60 15.01
#